data_212cc7a79c29072ca121f8787aead6c2
#
_entry.id   212cc7a79c29072ca121f8787aead6c2
#
_cell.length_a   1.000
_cell.length_b   1.000
_cell.length_c   1.000
_cell.angle_alpha   90.00
_cell.angle_beta   90.00
_cell.angle_gamma   90.00
#
_symmetry.space_group_name_H-M   'P 1'
#
loop_
_entity.id
_entity.type
_entity.pdbx_description
1 polymer ?
#
loop_
_entity_poly.entity_id
_entity_poly.type
_entity_poly.pdbx_seq_one_letter_code
_entity_poly.pdbx_strand_id
1 'polypeptide(L)'
;VMFNRELISFSDTEKRVKLKVDHNGTIEDYECDYLIGADGANSIVRRNLGIEFGGFTYKEKFFTLSTEKPLENYFSDLSYVNYVSDPDEWFVMLKAPSAWRILVPVDENLDDNLIRSDDYVRNIFKRALNSDDQIETIHRTIYRVHQRVVDTMRYGRIILAGDSAHLNN
;
A
#
# COMPACT_ATOMS: atom_id res chain seq x y z
N VAL A 1 9.16 7.89 -20.42
CA VAL A 1 7.87 7.95 -19.68
C VAL A 1 7.04 9.08 -20.26
N MET A 2 5.77 8.81 -20.52
CA MET A 2 4.79 9.81 -20.96
C MET A 2 3.85 10.09 -19.80
N PHE A 3 3.87 11.32 -19.29
CA PHE A 3 3.00 11.75 -18.19
C PHE A 3 1.64 12.23 -18.70
N ASN A 4 0.65 12.29 -17.79
CA ASN A 4 -0.72 12.73 -18.07
C ASN A 4 -1.41 11.91 -19.18
N ARG A 5 -1.13 10.61 -19.19
CA ARG A 5 -1.77 9.67 -20.11
C ARG A 5 -2.38 8.53 -19.33
N GLU A 6 -3.70 8.43 -19.41
CA GLU A 6 -4.49 7.42 -18.76
C GLU A 6 -5.00 6.40 -19.77
N LEU A 7 -4.75 5.11 -19.52
CA LEU A 7 -5.30 4.04 -20.34
C LEU A 7 -6.82 3.95 -20.12
N ILE A 8 -7.59 4.11 -21.19
CA ILE A 8 -9.06 4.03 -21.15
C ILE A 8 -9.52 2.62 -21.52
N SER A 9 -9.00 2.09 -22.61
CA SER A 9 -9.37 0.76 -23.08
C SER A 9 -8.28 0.16 -23.95
N PHE A 10 -8.35 -1.14 -24.15
CA PHE A 10 -7.47 -1.87 -25.06
C PHE A 10 -8.19 -3.03 -25.72
N SER A 11 -7.62 -3.54 -26.80
CA SER A 11 -8.04 -4.77 -27.48
C SER A 11 -6.84 -5.55 -28.01
N ASP A 12 -6.78 -6.85 -27.73
CA ASP A 12 -5.81 -7.76 -28.35
C ASP A 12 -6.35 -8.21 -29.70
N THR A 13 -5.60 -7.97 -30.78
CA THR A 13 -5.96 -8.34 -32.15
C THR A 13 -5.22 -9.59 -32.63
N GLU A 14 -4.63 -10.37 -31.72
CA GLU A 14 -3.74 -11.51 -31.98
C GLU A 14 -2.39 -11.14 -32.62
N LYS A 15 -2.32 -10.02 -33.32
CA LYS A 15 -1.07 -9.49 -33.91
C LYS A 15 -0.47 -8.37 -33.09
N ARG A 16 -1.32 -7.47 -32.61
CA ARG A 16 -0.97 -6.30 -31.82
C ARG A 16 -2.03 -5.98 -30.79
N VAL A 17 -1.65 -5.24 -29.75
CA VAL A 17 -2.58 -4.64 -28.81
C VAL A 17 -2.85 -3.21 -29.23
N LYS A 18 -4.11 -2.85 -29.42
CA LYS A 18 -4.56 -1.49 -29.66
C LYS A 18 -4.99 -0.87 -28.34
N LEU A 19 -4.60 0.38 -28.13
CA LEU A 19 -4.84 1.12 -26.88
C LEU A 19 -5.57 2.43 -27.19
N LYS A 20 -6.50 2.80 -26.34
CA LYS A 20 -7.07 4.15 -26.25
C LYS A 20 -6.59 4.80 -24.96
N VAL A 21 -5.98 5.93 -25.07
CA VAL A 21 -5.34 6.66 -23.97
C VAL A 21 -5.90 8.06 -23.92
N ASP A 22 -6.35 8.50 -22.76
CA ASP A 22 -6.70 9.91 -22.53
C ASP A 22 -5.42 10.72 -22.25
N HIS A 23 -5.24 11.79 -22.99
CA HIS A 23 -4.25 12.81 -22.76
C HIS A 23 -4.94 14.17 -22.57
N ASN A 24 -5.20 14.54 -21.32
CA ASN A 24 -5.84 15.79 -20.95
C ASN A 24 -7.18 16.04 -21.69
N GLY A 25 -8.03 15.02 -21.77
CA GLY A 25 -9.33 15.10 -22.43
C GLY A 25 -9.31 14.78 -23.94
N THR A 26 -8.16 14.48 -24.51
CA THR A 26 -8.02 14.06 -25.92
C THR A 26 -7.70 12.56 -25.98
N ILE A 27 -8.49 11.81 -26.75
CA ILE A 27 -8.24 10.38 -26.92
C ILE A 27 -7.20 10.15 -28.02
N GLU A 28 -6.11 9.53 -27.66
CA GLU A 28 -5.02 9.11 -28.54
C GLU A 28 -5.06 7.60 -28.74
N ASP A 29 -4.83 7.15 -29.97
CA ASP A 29 -4.72 5.73 -30.31
C ASP A 29 -3.24 5.29 -30.37
N TYR A 30 -2.92 4.17 -29.72
CA TYR A 30 -1.58 3.57 -29.73
C TYR A 30 -1.67 2.10 -30.12
N GLU A 31 -0.57 1.56 -30.64
CA GLU A 31 -0.40 0.12 -30.88
C GLU A 31 0.93 -0.36 -30.29
N CYS A 32 0.92 -1.57 -29.75
CA CYS A 32 2.13 -2.23 -29.22
C CYS A 32 2.07 -3.76 -29.47
N ASP A 33 3.20 -4.41 -29.32
CA ASP A 33 3.28 -5.87 -29.45
C ASP A 33 2.79 -6.57 -28.18
N TYR A 34 3.02 -5.97 -27.01
CA TYR A 34 2.57 -6.43 -25.71
C TYR A 34 2.13 -5.26 -24.84
N LEU A 35 1.10 -5.47 -24.04
CA LEU A 35 0.69 -4.55 -22.97
C LEU A 35 1.07 -5.16 -21.62
N ILE A 36 1.81 -4.41 -20.81
CA ILE A 36 2.12 -4.80 -19.44
C ILE A 36 1.32 -3.91 -18.50
N GLY A 37 0.35 -4.50 -17.79
CA GLY A 37 -0.40 -3.86 -16.73
C GLY A 37 0.38 -3.94 -15.42
N ALA A 38 1.05 -2.84 -15.06
CA ALA A 38 1.75 -2.65 -13.79
C ALA A 38 1.11 -1.46 -13.02
N ASP A 39 -0.21 -1.37 -13.08
CA ASP A 39 -1.06 -0.25 -12.68
C ASP A 39 -1.68 -0.42 -11.28
N GLY A 40 -1.04 -1.27 -10.45
CA GLY A 40 -1.33 -1.40 -9.03
C GLY A 40 -2.57 -2.22 -8.69
N ALA A 41 -2.93 -2.24 -7.41
CA ALA A 41 -4.01 -3.06 -6.86
C ALA A 41 -5.38 -2.82 -7.53
N ASN A 42 -5.65 -1.58 -7.97
CA ASN A 42 -6.87 -1.18 -8.66
C ASN A 42 -6.76 -1.25 -10.20
N SER A 43 -5.91 -2.15 -10.71
CA SER A 43 -5.58 -2.29 -12.12
C SER A 43 -6.77 -2.17 -13.07
N ILE A 44 -6.70 -1.21 -13.98
CA ILE A 44 -7.63 -1.07 -15.10
C ILE A 44 -7.43 -2.22 -16.08
N VAL A 45 -6.18 -2.62 -16.32
CA VAL A 45 -5.85 -3.72 -17.23
C VAL A 45 -6.49 -5.01 -16.76
N ARG A 46 -6.33 -5.38 -15.48
CA ARG A 46 -6.96 -6.57 -14.90
C ARG A 46 -8.49 -6.53 -15.01
N ARG A 47 -9.10 -5.42 -14.60
CA ARG A 47 -10.56 -5.27 -14.62
C ARG A 47 -11.16 -5.35 -16.03
N ASN A 48 -10.51 -4.74 -17.01
CA ASN A 48 -10.97 -4.78 -18.40
C ASN A 48 -10.84 -6.17 -19.04
N LEU A 49 -9.95 -7.02 -18.51
CA LEU A 49 -9.87 -8.45 -18.88
C LEU A 49 -10.95 -9.30 -18.18
N GLY A 50 -11.70 -8.73 -17.23
CA GLY A 50 -12.68 -9.48 -16.44
C GLY A 50 -12.05 -10.50 -15.48
N ILE A 51 -10.78 -10.29 -15.10
CA ILE A 51 -10.04 -11.23 -14.27
C ILE A 51 -10.37 -10.99 -12.81
N GLU A 52 -10.78 -12.04 -12.13
CA GLU A 52 -10.98 -12.02 -10.68
C GLU A 52 -9.65 -11.86 -9.94
N PHE A 53 -9.68 -11.10 -8.86
CA PHE A 53 -8.55 -10.94 -7.95
C PHE A 53 -8.80 -11.80 -6.71
N GLY A 54 -8.58 -13.10 -6.88
CA GLY A 54 -8.83 -14.12 -5.87
C GLY A 54 -7.97 -13.94 -4.63
N GLY A 55 -8.49 -14.36 -3.47
CA GLY A 55 -7.79 -14.28 -2.20
C GLY A 55 -8.64 -13.73 -1.08
N PHE A 56 -7.99 -13.21 -0.05
CA PHE A 56 -8.67 -12.72 1.15
C PHE A 56 -8.02 -11.46 1.71
N THR A 57 -8.74 -10.82 2.63
CA THR A 57 -8.23 -9.70 3.44
C THR A 57 -8.09 -10.23 4.86
N TYR A 58 -6.93 -10.01 5.47
CA TYR A 58 -6.73 -10.30 6.87
C TYR A 58 -7.68 -9.47 7.73
N LYS A 59 -8.09 -10.02 8.86
CA LYS A 59 -8.96 -9.33 9.79
C LYS A 59 -8.24 -8.20 10.51
N GLU A 60 -6.97 -8.42 10.79
CA GLU A 60 -6.12 -7.47 11.49
C GLU A 60 -5.98 -6.18 10.70
N LYS A 61 -6.12 -5.07 11.42
CA LYS A 61 -5.79 -3.74 10.94
C LYS A 61 -4.40 -3.36 11.43
N PHE A 62 -3.68 -2.60 10.63
CA PHE A 62 -2.42 -1.99 11.03
C PHE A 62 -2.56 -0.48 11.01
N PHE A 63 -2.18 0.14 12.13
CA PHE A 63 -2.13 1.58 12.23
C PHE A 63 -0.68 2.06 12.08
N THR A 64 -0.43 2.85 11.05
CA THR A 64 0.88 3.42 10.77
C THR A 64 0.90 4.88 11.20
N LEU A 65 1.83 5.20 12.09
CA LEU A 65 2.15 6.53 12.56
C LEU A 65 3.50 6.96 12.02
N SER A 66 3.61 8.18 11.54
CA SER A 66 4.91 8.76 11.16
C SER A 66 5.20 10.00 11.99
N THR A 67 6.44 10.10 12.45
CA THR A 67 6.93 11.25 13.22
C THR A 67 8.33 11.67 12.78
N GLU A 68 8.62 12.97 12.81
CA GLU A 68 9.97 13.49 12.59
C GLU A 68 10.81 13.48 13.86
N LYS A 69 10.19 13.19 15.03
CA LYS A 69 10.92 13.12 16.29
C LYS A 69 11.94 11.96 16.24
N PRO A 70 13.20 12.20 16.58
CA PRO A 70 14.23 11.14 16.57
C PRO A 70 13.95 10.12 17.68
N LEU A 71 13.59 8.88 17.26
CA LEU A 71 13.30 7.80 18.21
C LEU A 71 14.57 7.21 18.83
N GLU A 72 15.73 7.53 18.31
CA GLU A 72 17.04 7.21 18.89
C GLU A 72 17.22 7.77 20.31
N ASN A 73 16.44 8.76 20.68
CA ASN A 73 16.44 9.30 22.04
C ASN A 73 15.80 8.36 23.08
N TYR A 74 15.02 7.37 22.62
CA TYR A 74 14.29 6.42 23.48
C TYR A 74 14.90 5.03 23.48
N PHE A 75 15.75 4.71 22.49
CA PHE A 75 16.34 3.38 22.32
C PHE A 75 17.83 3.53 21.97
N SER A 76 18.68 2.73 22.59
CA SER A 76 20.13 2.83 22.41
C SER A 76 20.62 2.30 21.05
N ASP A 77 19.93 1.32 20.45
CA ASP A 77 20.43 0.58 19.28
C ASP A 77 19.34 0.37 18.25
N LEU A 78 18.92 1.45 17.54
CA LEU A 78 17.95 1.36 16.47
C LEU A 78 18.60 1.09 15.11
N SER A 79 18.13 0.04 14.45
CA SER A 79 18.39 -0.23 13.03
C SER A 79 17.38 0.51 12.13
N TYR A 80 17.56 0.38 10.81
CA TYR A 80 16.55 0.92 9.87
C TYR A 80 15.19 0.22 9.98
N VAL A 81 15.19 -1.06 10.37
CA VAL A 81 14.00 -1.86 10.62
C VAL A 81 14.14 -2.52 11.98
N ASN A 82 13.17 -2.33 12.85
CA ASN A 82 13.16 -2.89 14.20
C ASN A 82 11.81 -3.57 14.45
N TYR A 83 11.86 -4.83 14.84
CA TYR A 83 10.71 -5.58 15.33
C TYR A 83 10.78 -5.61 16.84
N VAL A 84 9.82 -4.98 17.48
CA VAL A 84 9.70 -4.99 18.95
C VAL A 84 8.68 -6.03 19.32
N SER A 85 9.14 -7.06 20.03
CA SER A 85 8.28 -8.14 20.56
C SER A 85 8.10 -7.93 22.04
N ASP A 86 6.97 -7.36 22.40
CA ASP A 86 6.50 -7.28 23.78
C ASP A 86 5.37 -8.30 23.97
N PRO A 87 5.24 -8.95 25.15
CA PRO A 87 4.17 -9.94 25.38
C PRO A 87 2.76 -9.39 25.20
N ASP A 88 2.56 -8.12 25.48
CA ASP A 88 1.24 -7.47 25.44
C ASP A 88 1.01 -6.72 24.12
N GLU A 89 2.07 -6.23 23.49
CA GLU A 89 1.94 -5.43 22.26
C GLU A 89 3.23 -5.50 21.43
N TRP A 90 3.14 -5.99 20.21
CA TRP A 90 4.26 -5.94 19.27
C TRP A 90 4.08 -4.80 18.27
N PHE A 91 5.18 -4.25 17.79
CA PHE A 91 5.15 -3.21 16.76
C PHE A 91 6.43 -3.22 15.92
N VAL A 92 6.36 -2.59 14.76
CA VAL A 92 7.50 -2.44 13.87
C VAL A 92 7.86 -0.97 13.74
N MET A 93 9.14 -0.65 13.86
CA MET A 93 9.65 0.69 13.59
C MET A 93 10.51 0.67 12.33
N LEU A 94 10.23 1.59 11.42
CA LEU A 94 10.95 1.75 10.17
C LEU A 94 11.52 3.16 10.08
N LYS A 95 12.82 3.26 9.80
CA LYS A 95 13.47 4.55 9.57
C LYS A 95 13.35 4.92 8.09
N ALA A 96 12.59 5.97 7.81
CA ALA A 96 12.53 6.62 6.51
C ALA A 96 13.52 7.80 6.46
N PRO A 97 13.87 8.34 5.27
CA PRO A 97 14.87 9.40 5.16
C PRO A 97 14.59 10.64 6.03
N SER A 98 13.32 10.99 6.25
CA SER A 98 12.92 12.19 6.99
C SER A 98 12.03 11.91 8.20
N ALA A 99 11.72 10.64 8.49
CA ALA A 99 10.78 10.31 9.57
C ALA A 99 10.97 8.88 10.08
N TRP A 100 10.49 8.61 11.28
CA TRP A 100 10.24 7.28 11.77
C TRP A 100 8.79 6.89 11.51
N ARG A 101 8.57 5.62 11.15
CA ARG A 101 7.24 5.02 11.04
C ARG A 101 7.09 3.93 12.08
N ILE A 102 6.00 3.97 12.83
CA ILE A 102 5.62 2.91 13.77
C ILE A 102 4.37 2.24 13.23
N LEU A 103 4.41 0.93 13.06
CA LEU A 103 3.31 0.09 12.62
C LEU A 103 2.83 -0.73 13.81
N VAL A 104 1.59 -0.51 14.23
CA VAL A 104 0.99 -1.17 15.39
C VAL A 104 -0.23 -1.96 14.92
N PRO A 105 -0.36 -3.25 15.28
CA PRO A 105 -1.61 -3.95 15.08
C PRO A 105 -2.70 -3.33 15.95
N VAL A 106 -3.91 -3.21 15.42
CA VAL A 106 -5.07 -2.70 16.15
C VAL A 106 -6.26 -3.62 15.97
N ASP A 107 -7.14 -3.65 16.96
CA ASP A 107 -8.34 -4.49 16.94
C ASP A 107 -9.21 -4.13 15.72
N GLU A 108 -9.64 -5.15 14.99
CA GLU A 108 -10.47 -5.02 13.79
C GLU A 108 -11.81 -4.34 14.06
N ASN A 109 -12.33 -4.45 15.29
CA ASN A 109 -13.64 -3.93 15.70
C ASN A 109 -13.60 -2.48 16.16
N LEU A 110 -12.42 -1.91 16.40
CA LEU A 110 -12.31 -0.50 16.79
C LEU A 110 -12.70 0.43 15.64
N ASP A 111 -13.40 1.50 15.99
CA ASP A 111 -13.73 2.55 15.03
C ASP A 111 -12.48 3.27 14.53
N ASP A 112 -12.41 3.48 13.22
CA ASP A 112 -11.25 4.11 12.58
C ASP A 112 -11.01 5.55 13.06
N ASN A 113 -12.07 6.30 13.45
CA ASN A 113 -11.91 7.65 13.99
C ASN A 113 -11.33 7.61 15.40
N LEU A 114 -11.74 6.62 16.21
CA LEU A 114 -11.15 6.40 17.52
C LEU A 114 -9.65 6.09 17.40
N ILE A 115 -9.28 5.19 16.50
CA ILE A 115 -7.87 4.82 16.27
C ILE A 115 -7.04 6.05 15.85
N ARG A 116 -7.61 6.96 15.04
CA ARG A 116 -6.91 8.19 14.61
C ARG A 116 -6.93 9.33 15.61
N SER A 117 -7.63 9.19 16.74
CA SER A 117 -7.72 10.25 17.76
C SER A 117 -6.36 10.52 18.40
N ASP A 118 -6.17 11.76 18.86
CA ASP A 118 -4.92 12.16 19.52
C ASP A 118 -4.66 11.39 20.81
N ASP A 119 -5.72 11.04 21.55
CA ASP A 119 -5.60 10.28 22.78
C ASP A 119 -5.15 8.84 22.51
N TYR A 120 -5.69 8.21 21.46
CA TYR A 120 -5.27 6.87 21.07
C TYR A 120 -3.82 6.85 20.60
N VAL A 121 -3.43 7.81 19.77
CA VAL A 121 -2.05 7.98 19.28
C VAL A 121 -1.09 8.23 20.44
N ARG A 122 -1.44 9.10 21.39
CA ARG A 122 -0.64 9.38 22.58
C ARG A 122 -0.41 8.10 23.39
N ASN A 123 -1.45 7.30 23.58
CA ASN A 123 -1.34 6.03 24.30
C ASN A 123 -0.44 5.02 23.61
N ILE A 124 -0.45 4.96 22.27
CA ILE A 124 0.50 4.13 21.51
C ILE A 124 1.93 4.56 21.78
N PHE A 125 2.24 5.85 21.61
CA PHE A 125 3.60 6.34 21.84
C PHE A 125 4.03 6.18 23.30
N LYS A 126 3.15 6.43 24.26
CA LYS A 126 3.45 6.21 25.68
C LYS A 126 3.87 4.78 25.97
N ARG A 127 3.16 3.79 25.42
CA ARG A 127 3.52 2.38 25.58
C ARG A 127 4.78 2.02 24.80
N ALA A 128 4.83 2.38 23.51
CA ALA A 128 5.93 2.01 22.62
C ALA A 128 7.28 2.60 23.06
N LEU A 129 7.27 3.82 23.58
CA LEU A 129 8.51 4.53 23.96
C LEU A 129 8.77 4.53 25.48
N ASN A 130 7.83 3.98 26.27
CA ASN A 130 7.84 4.05 27.72
C ASN A 130 8.12 5.50 28.23
N SER A 131 7.44 6.49 27.64
CA SER A 131 7.60 7.90 27.90
C SER A 131 6.27 8.64 27.86
N ASP A 132 6.13 9.67 28.67
CA ASP A 132 4.98 10.58 28.64
C ASP A 132 5.17 11.78 27.67
N ASP A 133 6.22 11.73 26.87
CA ASP A 133 6.49 12.76 25.86
C ASP A 133 5.36 12.87 24.85
N GLN A 134 5.03 14.09 24.50
CA GLN A 134 4.12 14.34 23.38
C GLN A 134 4.87 14.18 22.06
N ILE A 135 4.42 13.23 21.25
CA ILE A 135 4.98 12.95 19.95
C ILE A 135 4.01 13.45 18.88
N GLU A 136 4.44 14.45 18.13
CA GLU A 136 3.70 14.92 16.97
C GLU A 136 3.81 13.92 15.82
N THR A 137 2.68 13.69 15.16
CA THR A 137 2.61 12.84 13.97
C THR A 137 2.36 13.64 12.72
N ILE A 138 3.16 13.40 11.69
CA ILE A 138 2.99 13.98 10.36
C ILE A 138 2.08 13.15 9.46
N HIS A 139 1.84 11.88 9.83
CA HIS A 139 0.99 10.97 9.06
C HIS A 139 0.34 9.90 9.96
N ARG A 140 -0.94 9.58 9.69
CA ARG A 140 -1.73 8.55 10.37
C ARG A 140 -2.54 7.78 9.34
N THR A 141 -2.23 6.51 9.13
CA THR A 141 -2.94 5.66 8.16
C THR A 141 -3.28 4.32 8.76
N ILE A 142 -4.52 3.89 8.58
CA ILE A 142 -4.95 2.53 8.88
C ILE A 142 -4.99 1.77 7.56
N TYR A 143 -4.33 0.63 7.50
CA TYR A 143 -4.40 -0.25 6.34
C TYR A 143 -4.76 -1.67 6.75
N ARG A 144 -5.31 -2.39 5.79
CA ARG A 144 -5.63 -3.82 5.91
C ARG A 144 -4.69 -4.59 5.00
N VAL A 145 -4.15 -5.66 5.51
CA VAL A 145 -3.32 -6.57 4.74
C VAL A 145 -4.20 -7.41 3.83
N HIS A 146 -3.85 -7.45 2.55
CA HIS A 146 -4.54 -8.26 1.55
C HIS A 146 -3.59 -9.32 1.02
N GLN A 147 -4.10 -10.52 0.82
CA GLN A 147 -3.40 -11.55 0.05
C GLN A 147 -4.28 -11.94 -1.13
N ARG A 148 -3.87 -11.48 -2.30
CA ARG A 148 -4.63 -11.69 -3.53
C ARG A 148 -3.70 -12.05 -4.68
N VAL A 149 -4.19 -12.89 -5.59
CA VAL A 149 -3.45 -13.27 -6.78
C VAL A 149 -4.43 -13.57 -7.92
N VAL A 150 -4.02 -13.30 -9.14
CA VAL A 150 -4.73 -13.72 -10.34
C VAL A 150 -4.36 -15.16 -10.68
N ASP A 151 -5.27 -15.93 -11.27
CA ASP A 151 -5.00 -17.32 -11.67
C ASP A 151 -3.92 -17.40 -12.76
N THR A 152 -3.88 -16.42 -13.65
CA THR A 152 -2.92 -16.35 -14.74
C THR A 152 -2.46 -14.91 -14.93
N MET A 153 -1.15 -14.72 -15.06
CA MET A 153 -0.55 -13.39 -15.25
C MET A 153 -0.47 -12.97 -16.72
N ARG A 154 -0.73 -13.88 -17.66
CA ARG A 154 -0.65 -13.62 -19.09
C ARG A 154 -1.91 -14.03 -19.82
N TYR A 155 -2.47 -13.12 -20.59
CA TYR A 155 -3.64 -13.30 -21.44
C TYR A 155 -3.31 -12.82 -22.85
N GLY A 156 -2.93 -13.77 -23.71
CA GLY A 156 -2.46 -13.44 -25.05
C GLY A 156 -1.22 -12.55 -25.03
N ARG A 157 -1.38 -11.32 -25.47
CA ARG A 157 -0.33 -10.27 -25.49
C ARG A 157 -0.40 -9.31 -24.32
N ILE A 158 -1.27 -9.58 -23.34
CA ILE A 158 -1.44 -8.75 -22.16
C ILE A 158 -0.87 -9.49 -20.97
N ILE A 159 -0.02 -8.79 -20.19
CA ILE A 159 0.69 -9.35 -19.04
C ILE A 159 0.41 -8.47 -17.83
N LEU A 160 0.04 -9.08 -16.71
CA LEU A 160 -0.09 -8.39 -15.42
C LEU A 160 1.20 -8.54 -14.62
N ALA A 161 1.63 -7.47 -13.94
CA ALA A 161 2.86 -7.45 -13.14
C ALA A 161 2.70 -6.60 -11.86
N GLY A 162 3.42 -6.98 -10.78
CA GLY A 162 3.32 -6.30 -9.49
C GLY A 162 1.91 -6.40 -8.90
N ASP A 163 1.45 -5.36 -8.21
CA ASP A 163 0.17 -5.35 -7.49
C ASP A 163 -1.05 -5.52 -8.41
N SER A 164 -0.91 -5.36 -9.71
CA SER A 164 -1.98 -5.70 -10.66
C SER A 164 -2.23 -7.20 -10.76
N ALA A 165 -1.19 -8.01 -10.55
CA ALA A 165 -1.21 -9.46 -10.64
C ALA A 165 -1.33 -10.16 -9.28
N HIS A 166 -0.65 -9.64 -8.27
CA HIS A 166 -0.67 -10.20 -6.92
C HIS A 166 -0.45 -9.09 -5.88
N LEU A 167 -1.18 -9.18 -4.80
CA LEU A 167 -1.10 -8.26 -3.68
C LEU A 167 -0.81 -9.07 -2.41
N ASN A 168 0.29 -8.75 -1.77
CA ASN A 168 0.71 -9.34 -0.51
C ASN A 168 1.39 -8.26 0.32
N ASN A 169 0.60 -7.54 1.09
CA ASN A 169 1.07 -6.45 1.95
C ASN A 169 0.39 -6.52 3.31
#